data_f3edaecd6759070863245bb1abe4f359
#
_entry.id   f3edaecd6759070863245bb1abe4f359
#
_cell.length_a   1.000
_cell.length_b   1.000
_cell.length_c   1.000
_cell.angle_alpha   90.00
_cell.angle_beta   90.00
_cell.angle_gamma   90.00
#
_symmetry.space_group_name_H-M   'P 1'
#
loop_
_entity.id
_entity.type
_entity.pdbx_description
1 polymer ?
#
loop_
_entity_poly.entity_id
_entity_poly.type
_entity_poly.pdbx_seq_one_letter_code
_entity_poly.pdbx_strand_id
1 'polypeptide(L)'
;MSKDGKPDRCIAYVSEKVGGKFSALPCVAGVSCLKNRTSVEFSTEKIYEPYVRKETASAVAEVLVLFYKYRFFSDLLPLPSLKQEERELLLTALVSADFQTDKKYTETRLSGLDEYRIDGVFFFRLQELKESWVRIASYVPNEFSPAALYSFVQFLSSEGEGRIFLQGESAYDEEYRPLKKSALIGEYSAPKEILLSGARHVYCFGEQTEETKDFLKKYYAEKTFFC
;
A
#
# COMPACT_ATOMS: atom_id res chain seq x y z
N MET A 1 -15.40 6.26 11.30
CA MET A 1 -15.09 5.82 12.68
C MET A 1 -15.34 4.33 12.81
N SER A 2 -14.35 3.56 13.24
CA SER A 2 -14.60 2.24 13.79
C SER A 2 -15.46 2.43 15.06
N LYS A 3 -16.53 1.66 15.20
CA LYS A 3 -17.43 1.70 16.37
C LYS A 3 -16.73 1.38 17.70
N ASP A 4 -15.46 0.98 17.67
CA ASP A 4 -14.74 0.37 18.80
C ASP A 4 -13.67 1.28 19.41
N GLY A 5 -13.67 2.58 19.15
CA GLY A 5 -12.70 3.52 19.76
C GLY A 5 -11.24 3.33 19.29
N LYS A 6 -11.00 2.43 18.35
CA LYS A 6 -9.66 2.23 17.78
C LYS A 6 -9.32 3.36 16.80
N PRO A 7 -8.04 3.79 16.70
CA PRO A 7 -7.62 4.79 15.74
C PRO A 7 -7.96 4.31 14.32
N ASP A 8 -8.29 5.26 13.45
CA ASP A 8 -8.45 4.98 12.01
C ASP A 8 -7.19 4.29 11.50
N ARG A 9 -7.37 3.22 10.70
CA ARG A 9 -6.23 2.40 10.22
C ARG A 9 -5.18 3.20 9.45
N CYS A 10 -5.59 4.27 8.77
CA CYS A 10 -4.67 5.15 8.04
C CYS A 10 -3.78 5.92 9.01
N ILE A 11 -4.35 6.45 10.09
CA ILE A 11 -3.60 7.16 11.13
C ILE A 11 -2.71 6.20 11.91
N ALA A 12 -3.20 5.00 12.22
CA ALA A 12 -2.41 3.97 12.89
C ALA A 12 -1.18 3.58 12.04
N TYR A 13 -1.38 3.39 10.72
CA TYR A 13 -0.28 3.11 9.79
C TYR A 13 0.77 4.23 9.78
N VAL A 14 0.37 5.49 9.65
CA VAL A 14 1.28 6.63 9.65
C VAL A 14 2.05 6.71 10.97
N SER A 15 1.36 6.57 12.10
CA SER A 15 1.97 6.60 13.43
C SER A 15 2.99 5.48 13.63
N GLU A 16 2.65 4.25 13.26
CA GLU A 16 3.55 3.09 13.37
C GLU A 16 4.78 3.23 12.46
N LYS A 17 4.57 3.66 11.20
CA LYS A 17 5.64 3.78 10.23
C LYS A 17 6.65 4.87 10.59
N VAL A 18 6.18 6.05 10.97
CA VAL A 18 7.04 7.17 11.37
C VAL A 18 7.67 6.87 12.73
N GLY A 19 6.90 6.45 13.73
CA GLY A 19 7.39 6.11 15.05
C GLY A 19 8.43 4.98 15.03
N GLY A 20 8.21 3.94 14.25
CA GLY A 20 9.15 2.83 14.08
C GLY A 20 10.49 3.27 13.47
N LYS A 21 10.46 4.18 12.49
CA LYS A 21 11.68 4.69 11.84
C LYS A 21 12.52 5.57 12.77
N PHE A 22 11.88 6.26 13.70
CA PHE A 22 12.55 7.15 14.66
C PHE A 22 12.58 6.59 16.09
N SER A 23 12.40 5.28 16.27
CA SER A 23 12.40 4.64 17.59
C SER A 23 13.70 4.85 18.39
N ALA A 24 14.82 5.10 17.73
CA ALA A 24 16.12 5.41 18.35
C ALA A 24 16.38 6.92 18.54
N LEU A 25 15.47 7.79 18.14
CA LEU A 25 15.60 9.24 18.23
C LEU A 25 14.53 9.81 19.16
N PRO A 26 14.72 11.02 19.70
CA PRO A 26 13.74 11.70 20.54
C PRO A 26 12.55 12.19 19.70
N CYS A 27 11.76 11.26 19.19
CA CYS A 27 10.54 11.53 18.46
C CYS A 27 9.37 10.81 19.15
N VAL A 28 8.37 11.56 19.55
CA VAL A 28 7.18 11.05 20.23
C VAL A 28 5.98 11.24 19.31
N ALA A 29 5.26 10.16 19.06
CA ALA A 29 3.97 10.18 18.35
C ALA A 29 2.81 10.21 19.34
N GLY A 30 2.03 11.27 19.34
CA GLY A 30 0.78 11.39 20.09
C GLY A 30 -0.43 11.11 19.19
N VAL A 31 -1.20 10.07 19.47
CA VAL A 31 -2.45 9.81 18.74
C VAL A 31 -3.64 10.25 19.61
N SER A 32 -4.47 11.13 19.07
CA SER A 32 -5.70 11.58 19.72
C SER A 32 -6.93 11.23 18.90
N CYS A 33 -7.99 10.77 19.57
CA CYS A 33 -9.28 10.45 18.98
C CYS A 33 -10.36 11.32 19.59
N LEU A 34 -10.84 12.31 18.84
CA LEU A 34 -11.90 13.23 19.26
C LEU A 34 -13.15 13.00 18.42
N LYS A 35 -14.21 12.48 19.05
CA LYS A 35 -15.53 12.22 18.42
C LYS A 35 -15.45 11.57 17.03
N ASN A 36 -15.29 12.38 15.97
CA ASN A 36 -15.27 11.93 14.58
C ASN A 36 -13.93 12.19 13.87
N ARG A 37 -12.87 12.48 14.62
CA ARG A 37 -11.56 12.83 14.08
C ARG A 37 -10.47 12.10 14.84
N THR A 38 -9.61 11.39 14.10
CA THR A 38 -8.36 10.85 14.62
C THR A 38 -7.22 11.69 14.06
N SER A 39 -6.29 12.09 14.91
CA SER A 39 -5.08 12.82 14.51
C SER A 39 -3.85 12.19 15.12
N VAL A 40 -2.71 12.35 14.45
CA VAL A 40 -1.39 12.04 14.97
C VAL A 40 -0.55 13.30 14.92
N GLU A 41 0.15 13.57 16.02
CA GLU A 41 1.13 14.64 16.16
C GLU A 41 2.49 14.02 16.46
N PHE A 42 3.52 14.51 15.77
CA PHE A 42 4.90 14.11 16.02
C PHE A 42 5.65 15.26 16.67
N SER A 43 6.15 15.02 17.88
CA SER A 43 6.99 15.97 18.61
C SER A 43 8.43 15.50 18.59
N THR A 44 9.36 16.37 18.18
CA THR A 44 10.78 16.04 18.08
C THR A 44 11.63 17.29 18.31
N GLU A 45 12.93 17.10 18.52
CA GLU A 45 13.87 18.22 18.56
C GLU A 45 13.98 18.89 17.18
N LYS A 46 14.20 20.19 17.17
CA LYS A 46 14.25 21.03 15.95
C LYS A 46 15.19 20.50 14.87
N ILE A 47 16.31 19.88 15.26
CA ILE A 47 17.28 19.29 14.33
C ILE A 47 16.73 18.12 13.53
N TYR A 48 15.76 17.36 14.09
CA TYR A 48 15.15 16.20 13.44
C TYR A 48 13.85 16.53 12.72
N GLU A 49 13.29 17.71 12.92
CA GLU A 49 12.00 18.12 12.35
C GLU A 49 11.92 17.95 10.82
N PRO A 50 12.91 18.32 9.99
CA PRO A 50 12.86 18.12 8.55
C PRO A 50 12.76 16.65 8.15
N TYR A 51 13.42 15.77 8.90
CA TYR A 51 13.39 14.32 8.64
C TYR A 51 12.03 13.72 9.00
N VAL A 52 11.49 14.10 10.16
CA VAL A 52 10.16 13.65 10.61
C VAL A 52 9.08 14.14 9.65
N ARG A 53 9.14 15.39 9.18
CA ARG A 53 8.23 15.91 8.15
C ARG A 53 8.28 15.08 6.86
N LYS A 54 9.49 14.83 6.35
CA LYS A 54 9.68 14.04 5.13
C LYS A 54 9.09 12.63 5.27
N GLU A 55 9.35 11.96 6.37
CA GLU A 55 8.83 10.61 6.60
C GLU A 55 7.32 10.59 6.81
N THR A 56 6.79 11.60 7.50
CA THR A 56 5.33 11.76 7.65
C THR A 56 4.67 11.98 6.29
N ALA A 57 5.20 12.87 5.45
CA ALA A 57 4.70 13.09 4.10
C ALA A 57 4.76 11.80 3.26
N SER A 58 5.85 11.03 3.37
CA SER A 58 6.00 9.76 2.68
C SER A 58 4.98 8.70 3.15
N ALA A 59 4.78 8.58 4.46
CA ALA A 59 3.79 7.66 5.02
C ALA A 59 2.34 8.04 4.63
N VAL A 60 2.03 9.34 4.63
CA VAL A 60 0.72 9.84 4.18
C VAL A 60 0.53 9.66 2.68
N ALA A 61 1.56 9.87 1.87
CA ALA A 61 1.51 9.60 0.44
C ALA A 61 1.21 8.10 0.17
N GLU A 62 1.80 7.19 0.93
CA GLU A 62 1.46 5.77 0.83
C GLU A 62 0.00 5.48 1.17
N VAL A 63 -0.53 6.07 2.24
CA VAL A 63 -1.96 5.94 2.57
C VAL A 63 -2.84 6.44 1.43
N LEU A 64 -2.52 7.59 0.86
CA LEU A 64 -3.29 8.18 -0.24
C LEU A 64 -3.25 7.30 -1.49
N VAL A 65 -2.10 6.76 -1.84
CA VAL A 65 -1.95 5.91 -3.02
C VAL A 65 -2.47 4.50 -2.77
N LEU A 66 -2.28 3.91 -1.59
CA LEU A 66 -2.76 2.55 -1.33
C LEU A 66 -4.26 2.53 -1.03
N PHE A 67 -4.68 3.20 0.04
CA PHE A 67 -6.06 3.12 0.52
C PHE A 67 -7.05 3.85 -0.38
N TYR A 68 -6.76 5.11 -0.76
CA TYR A 68 -7.71 5.91 -1.53
C TYR A 68 -7.77 5.48 -3.01
N LYS A 69 -6.63 5.11 -3.63
CA LYS A 69 -6.62 4.57 -5.00
C LYS A 69 -7.34 3.23 -5.07
N TYR A 70 -7.11 2.33 -4.08
CA TYR A 70 -7.81 1.06 -4.02
C TYR A 70 -9.33 1.25 -3.93
N ARG A 71 -9.81 2.11 -3.03
CA ARG A 71 -11.23 2.45 -2.93
C ARG A 71 -11.76 3.06 -4.22
N PHE A 72 -11.03 4.00 -4.78
CA PHE A 72 -11.39 4.66 -6.03
C PHE A 72 -11.61 3.64 -7.16
N PHE A 73 -10.69 2.69 -7.36
CA PHE A 73 -10.87 1.63 -8.35
C PHE A 73 -11.98 0.64 -7.96
N SER A 74 -12.12 0.32 -6.68
CA SER A 74 -13.19 -0.55 -6.21
C SER A 74 -14.58 0.01 -6.49
N ASP A 75 -14.75 1.33 -6.38
CA ASP A 75 -16.02 2.01 -6.66
C ASP A 75 -16.26 2.17 -8.18
N LEU A 76 -15.18 2.33 -8.97
CA LEU A 76 -15.26 2.59 -10.41
C LEU A 76 -15.37 1.32 -11.26
N LEU A 77 -14.78 0.20 -10.80
CA LEU A 77 -14.67 -1.05 -11.55
C LEU A 77 -15.58 -2.14 -10.93
N PRO A 78 -16.74 -2.43 -11.51
CA PRO A 78 -17.66 -3.45 -10.97
C PRO A 78 -17.12 -4.88 -11.10
N LEU A 79 -16.40 -5.21 -12.19
CA LEU A 79 -15.71 -6.50 -12.45
C LEU A 79 -16.56 -7.75 -12.14
N PRO A 80 -17.76 -7.89 -12.72
CA PRO A 80 -18.69 -8.96 -12.37
C PRO A 80 -18.22 -10.37 -12.80
N SER A 81 -17.28 -10.43 -13.73
CA SER A 81 -16.74 -11.69 -14.28
C SER A 81 -15.67 -12.33 -13.38
N LEU A 82 -15.17 -11.62 -12.37
CA LEU A 82 -14.15 -12.12 -11.45
C LEU A 82 -14.76 -12.53 -10.12
N LYS A 83 -14.22 -13.61 -9.53
CA LYS A 83 -14.47 -13.96 -8.13
C LYS A 83 -13.92 -12.86 -7.21
N GLN A 84 -14.40 -12.82 -5.97
CA GLN A 84 -14.00 -11.80 -5.01
C GLN A 84 -12.47 -11.73 -4.83
N GLU A 85 -11.80 -12.87 -4.69
CA GLU A 85 -10.35 -12.96 -4.52
C GLU A 85 -9.59 -12.44 -5.77
N GLU A 86 -10.06 -12.81 -6.96
CA GLU A 86 -9.48 -12.36 -8.23
C GLU A 86 -9.69 -10.85 -8.44
N ARG A 87 -10.86 -10.34 -8.04
CA ARG A 87 -11.18 -8.92 -8.05
C ARG A 87 -10.23 -8.14 -7.12
N GLU A 88 -10.05 -8.60 -5.89
CA GLU A 88 -9.12 -7.98 -4.93
C GLU A 88 -7.68 -8.01 -5.45
N LEU A 89 -7.27 -9.11 -6.08
CA LEU A 89 -5.95 -9.25 -6.66
C LEU A 89 -5.75 -8.26 -7.82
N LEU A 90 -6.73 -8.13 -8.73
CA LEU A 90 -6.68 -7.16 -9.83
C LEU A 90 -6.60 -5.73 -9.30
N LEU A 91 -7.44 -5.36 -8.33
CA LEU A 91 -7.41 -4.03 -7.73
C LEU A 91 -6.06 -3.75 -7.07
N THR A 92 -5.48 -4.73 -6.38
CA THR A 92 -4.14 -4.63 -5.79
C THR A 92 -3.06 -4.44 -6.86
N ALA A 93 -3.14 -5.19 -7.95
CA ALA A 93 -2.23 -5.08 -9.08
C ALA A 93 -2.31 -3.71 -9.77
N LEU A 94 -3.52 -3.16 -9.97
CA LEU A 94 -3.73 -1.82 -10.51
C LEU A 94 -3.17 -0.71 -9.59
N VAL A 95 -3.26 -0.90 -8.29
CA VAL A 95 -2.65 0.03 -7.32
C VAL A 95 -1.13 -0.05 -7.40
N SER A 96 -0.57 -1.26 -7.51
CA SER A 96 0.87 -1.50 -7.54
C SER A 96 1.55 -0.95 -8.80
N ALA A 97 0.89 -1.02 -9.96
CA ALA A 97 1.48 -0.70 -11.27
C ALA A 97 2.18 0.67 -11.31
N ASP A 98 1.55 1.71 -10.75
CA ASP A 98 2.09 3.08 -10.76
C ASP A 98 2.43 3.59 -9.36
N PHE A 99 2.56 2.68 -8.38
CA PHE A 99 2.70 3.05 -6.98
C PHE A 99 3.81 4.07 -6.71
N GLN A 100 4.99 3.86 -7.24
CA GLN A 100 6.14 4.75 -7.01
C GLN A 100 5.94 6.13 -7.63
N THR A 101 5.41 6.19 -8.84
CA THR A 101 5.12 7.43 -9.56
C THR A 101 4.04 8.24 -8.84
N ASP A 102 2.94 7.59 -8.48
CA ASP A 102 1.83 8.19 -7.75
C ASP A 102 2.26 8.70 -6.37
N LYS A 103 3.08 7.90 -5.67
CA LYS A 103 3.65 8.27 -4.36
C LYS A 103 4.51 9.52 -4.47
N LYS A 104 5.44 9.55 -5.41
CA LYS A 104 6.34 10.70 -5.63
C LYS A 104 5.56 11.97 -5.97
N TYR A 105 4.55 11.86 -6.84
CA TYR A 105 3.65 12.97 -7.14
C TYR A 105 2.95 13.48 -5.87
N THR A 106 2.41 12.57 -5.07
CA THR A 106 1.69 12.91 -3.83
C THR A 106 2.63 13.55 -2.80
N GLU A 107 3.83 13.02 -2.61
CA GLU A 107 4.86 13.61 -1.74
C GLU A 107 5.17 15.07 -2.14
N THR A 108 5.27 15.34 -3.44
CA THR A 108 5.48 16.71 -3.94
C THR A 108 4.33 17.64 -3.57
N ARG A 109 3.07 17.15 -3.59
CA ARG A 109 1.88 17.94 -3.20
C ARG A 109 1.76 18.14 -1.69
N LEU A 110 2.41 17.29 -0.89
CA LEU A 110 2.48 17.40 0.57
C LEU A 110 3.66 18.27 1.04
N SER A 111 4.69 18.41 0.21
CA SER A 111 5.88 19.20 0.58
C SER A 111 5.51 20.65 0.87
N GLY A 112 6.04 21.17 1.98
CA GLY A 112 5.76 22.53 2.43
C GLY A 112 4.46 22.71 3.23
N LEU A 113 3.74 21.65 3.53
CA LEU A 113 2.59 21.67 4.43
C LEU A 113 3.02 21.25 5.85
N ASP A 114 2.68 22.06 6.83
CA ASP A 114 2.93 21.75 8.24
C ASP A 114 1.82 20.89 8.83
N GLU A 115 0.60 21.14 8.41
CA GLU A 115 -0.59 20.40 8.80
C GLU A 115 -1.43 20.06 7.58
N TYR A 116 -2.00 18.86 7.56
CA TYR A 116 -2.93 18.48 6.52
C TYR A 116 -3.95 17.42 6.99
N ARG A 117 -5.11 17.48 6.38
CA ARG A 117 -6.14 16.44 6.53
C ARG A 117 -6.02 15.52 5.33
N ILE A 118 -5.86 14.22 5.58
CA ILE A 118 -5.66 13.21 4.52
C ILE A 118 -6.81 13.28 3.50
N ASP A 119 -8.07 13.30 3.97
CA ASP A 119 -9.24 13.46 3.09
C ASP A 119 -9.17 14.74 2.26
N GLY A 120 -8.80 15.86 2.89
CA GLY A 120 -8.69 17.15 2.20
C GLY A 120 -7.62 17.15 1.10
N VAL A 121 -6.48 16.51 1.34
CA VAL A 121 -5.44 16.31 0.31
C VAL A 121 -6.01 15.51 -0.85
N PHE A 122 -6.65 14.37 -0.57
CA PHE A 122 -7.25 13.53 -1.61
C PHE A 122 -8.28 14.27 -2.45
N PHE A 123 -9.21 14.98 -1.80
CA PHE A 123 -10.30 15.64 -2.52
C PHE A 123 -9.87 16.88 -3.29
N PHE A 124 -8.93 17.66 -2.78
CA PHE A 124 -8.63 19.01 -3.32
C PHE A 124 -7.26 19.15 -3.98
N ARG A 125 -6.28 18.28 -3.69
CA ARG A 125 -4.91 18.44 -4.19
C ARG A 125 -4.45 17.38 -5.18
N LEU A 126 -5.21 16.28 -5.33
CA LEU A 126 -4.84 15.15 -6.19
C LEU A 126 -5.77 15.01 -7.42
N GLN A 127 -6.29 16.12 -7.97
CA GLN A 127 -7.23 16.06 -9.10
C GLN A 127 -6.58 15.44 -10.35
N GLU A 128 -5.39 15.91 -10.74
CA GLU A 128 -4.66 15.38 -11.90
C GLU A 128 -4.36 13.89 -11.76
N LEU A 129 -4.04 13.46 -10.53
CA LEU A 129 -3.78 12.05 -10.24
C LEU A 129 -5.07 11.21 -10.38
N LYS A 130 -6.21 11.70 -9.88
CA LYS A 130 -7.52 11.06 -10.04
C LYS A 130 -7.93 10.96 -11.51
N GLU A 131 -7.69 12.00 -12.32
CA GLU A 131 -7.93 11.97 -13.76
C GLU A 131 -7.08 10.89 -14.45
N SER A 132 -5.81 10.72 -14.02
CA SER A 132 -4.96 9.63 -14.50
C SER A 132 -5.54 8.26 -14.11
N TRP A 133 -6.03 8.10 -12.89
CA TRP A 133 -6.67 6.85 -12.45
C TRP A 133 -7.97 6.55 -13.22
N VAL A 134 -8.77 7.57 -13.58
CA VAL A 134 -9.94 7.39 -14.46
C VAL A 134 -9.51 6.85 -15.81
N ARG A 135 -8.44 7.40 -16.39
CA ARG A 135 -7.90 6.91 -17.67
C ARG A 135 -7.43 5.46 -17.57
N ILE A 136 -6.70 5.09 -16.50
CA ILE A 136 -6.29 3.70 -16.27
C ILE A 136 -7.51 2.79 -16.19
N ALA A 137 -8.52 3.16 -15.40
CA ALA A 137 -9.75 2.39 -15.27
C ALA A 137 -10.48 2.21 -16.59
N SER A 138 -10.45 3.19 -17.50
CA SER A 138 -11.10 3.10 -18.82
C SER A 138 -10.47 2.06 -19.75
N TYR A 139 -9.25 1.62 -19.49
CA TYR A 139 -8.60 0.52 -20.20
C TYR A 139 -8.92 -0.86 -19.65
N VAL A 140 -9.57 -0.94 -18.47
CA VAL A 140 -9.98 -2.22 -17.87
C VAL A 140 -11.35 -2.60 -18.47
N PRO A 141 -11.45 -3.68 -19.24
CA PRO A 141 -12.72 -4.08 -19.82
C PRO A 141 -13.70 -4.58 -18.75
N ASN A 142 -14.99 -4.38 -18.97
CA ASN A 142 -16.04 -4.84 -18.04
C ASN A 142 -16.01 -6.37 -17.84
N GLU A 143 -15.62 -7.12 -18.87
CA GLU A 143 -15.45 -8.58 -18.85
C GLU A 143 -13.97 -8.95 -18.72
N PHE A 144 -13.36 -8.54 -17.61
CA PHE A 144 -11.96 -8.88 -17.35
C PHE A 144 -11.85 -10.37 -16.95
N SER A 145 -11.17 -11.16 -17.77
CA SER A 145 -11.09 -12.60 -17.56
C SER A 145 -9.97 -13.00 -16.57
N PRO A 146 -10.07 -14.19 -15.93
CA PRO A 146 -8.97 -14.74 -15.13
C PRO A 146 -7.66 -14.91 -15.91
N ALA A 147 -7.73 -15.17 -17.23
CA ALA A 147 -6.56 -15.27 -18.10
C ALA A 147 -5.90 -13.89 -18.31
N ALA A 148 -6.70 -12.83 -18.47
CA ALA A 148 -6.20 -11.46 -18.55
C ALA A 148 -5.56 -11.03 -17.22
N LEU A 149 -6.16 -11.41 -16.08
CA LEU A 149 -5.57 -11.19 -14.77
C LEU A 149 -4.20 -11.87 -14.64
N TYR A 150 -4.11 -13.13 -15.05
CA TYR A 150 -2.83 -13.86 -15.05
C TYR A 150 -1.76 -13.12 -15.85
N SER A 151 -2.07 -12.75 -17.10
CA SER A 151 -1.14 -12.03 -17.97
C SER A 151 -0.71 -10.68 -17.40
N PHE A 152 -1.64 -9.96 -16.79
CA PHE A 152 -1.35 -8.67 -16.16
C PHE A 152 -0.42 -8.79 -14.95
N VAL A 153 -0.67 -9.76 -14.06
CA VAL A 153 0.21 -10.01 -12.90
C VAL A 153 1.58 -10.50 -13.35
N GLN A 154 1.66 -11.35 -14.37
CA GLN A 154 2.93 -11.79 -14.97
C GLN A 154 3.73 -10.60 -15.55
N PHE A 155 3.07 -9.69 -16.25
CA PHE A 155 3.68 -8.47 -16.75
C PHE A 155 4.26 -7.64 -15.59
N LEU A 156 3.47 -7.34 -14.57
CA LEU A 156 3.92 -6.57 -13.41
C LEU A 156 5.12 -7.22 -12.70
N SER A 157 5.09 -8.54 -12.53
CA SER A 157 6.19 -9.26 -11.88
C SER A 157 7.46 -9.32 -12.75
N SER A 158 7.37 -9.14 -14.07
CA SER A 158 8.54 -9.05 -14.95
C SER A 158 9.15 -7.66 -15.00
N GLU A 159 8.33 -6.63 -14.90
CA GLU A 159 8.78 -5.24 -14.79
C GLU A 159 9.25 -4.86 -13.37
N GLY A 160 8.92 -5.70 -12.39
CA GLY A 160 9.31 -5.49 -11.00
C GLY A 160 10.82 -5.52 -10.80
N GLU A 161 11.26 -4.86 -9.74
CA GLU A 161 12.64 -4.84 -9.28
C GLU A 161 12.71 -5.29 -7.82
N GLY A 162 13.89 -5.77 -7.40
CA GLY A 162 14.13 -6.10 -6.00
C GLY A 162 13.58 -7.46 -5.57
N ARG A 163 13.57 -7.65 -4.27
CA ARG A 163 13.31 -8.93 -3.61
C ARG A 163 12.36 -8.74 -2.44
N ILE A 164 11.59 -9.78 -2.16
CA ILE A 164 10.76 -9.88 -0.97
C ILE A 164 11.06 -11.19 -0.28
N PHE A 165 11.08 -11.18 1.04
CA PHE A 165 11.30 -12.35 1.87
C PHE A 165 10.02 -12.71 2.60
N LEU A 166 9.63 -13.98 2.53
CA LEU A 166 8.48 -14.51 3.25
C LEU A 166 8.98 -15.44 4.37
N GLN A 167 8.48 -15.25 5.58
CA GLN A 167 8.69 -16.14 6.70
C GLN A 167 7.33 -16.53 7.29
N GLY A 168 6.85 -17.72 6.96
CA GLY A 168 5.46 -18.09 7.20
C GLY A 168 4.52 -17.13 6.47
N GLU A 169 3.59 -16.52 7.20
CA GLU A 169 2.64 -15.54 6.64
C GLU A 169 3.19 -14.11 6.54
N SER A 170 4.37 -13.84 7.10
CA SER A 170 4.92 -12.49 7.16
C SER A 170 5.82 -12.19 5.98
N ALA A 171 5.68 -10.98 5.43
CA ALA A 171 6.48 -10.47 4.32
C ALA A 171 7.44 -9.37 4.80
N TYR A 172 8.65 -9.39 4.26
CA TYR A 172 9.73 -8.46 4.62
C TYR A 172 10.39 -7.88 3.37
N ASP A 173 10.85 -6.63 3.45
CA ASP A 173 11.65 -5.99 2.40
C ASP A 173 13.14 -6.45 2.44
N GLU A 174 13.97 -5.86 1.58
CA GLU A 174 15.40 -6.19 1.48
C GLU A 174 16.21 -5.86 2.74
N GLU A 175 15.73 -4.96 3.59
CA GLU A 175 16.31 -4.64 4.89
C GLU A 175 15.68 -5.42 6.04
N TYR A 176 14.93 -6.48 5.73
CA TYR A 176 14.19 -7.31 6.70
C TYR A 176 13.20 -6.53 7.58
N ARG A 177 12.64 -5.43 7.06
CA ARG A 177 11.56 -4.71 7.73
C ARG A 177 10.21 -5.32 7.33
N PRO A 178 9.29 -5.52 8.28
CA PRO A 178 7.99 -6.11 7.98
C PRO A 178 7.17 -5.20 7.06
N LEU A 179 6.57 -5.80 6.05
CA LEU A 179 5.64 -5.15 5.13
C LEU A 179 4.22 -5.32 5.65
N LYS A 180 3.44 -4.23 5.65
CA LYS A 180 2.07 -4.19 6.14
C LYS A 180 1.16 -3.31 5.26
N LYS A 181 1.54 -3.11 4.00
CA LYS A 181 0.80 -2.25 3.07
C LYS A 181 -0.61 -2.79 2.78
N SER A 182 -0.74 -4.12 2.67
CA SER A 182 -2.02 -4.77 2.40
C SER A 182 -3.06 -4.52 3.50
N ALA A 183 -2.64 -4.33 4.75
CA ALA A 183 -3.53 -3.98 5.85
C ALA A 183 -4.25 -2.64 5.66
N LEU A 184 -3.77 -1.75 4.79
CA LEU A 184 -4.47 -0.52 4.42
C LEU A 184 -5.67 -0.79 3.49
N ILE A 185 -5.58 -1.80 2.64
CA ILE A 185 -6.59 -2.08 1.60
C ILE A 185 -7.53 -3.24 1.95
N GLY A 186 -7.31 -3.91 3.06
CA GLY A 186 -8.12 -5.03 3.51
C GLY A 186 -7.51 -5.75 4.70
N GLU A 187 -7.68 -7.05 4.76
CA GLU A 187 -6.93 -7.91 5.67
C GLU A 187 -5.51 -8.11 5.14
N TYR A 188 -4.58 -8.32 6.08
CA TYR A 188 -3.20 -8.64 5.72
C TYR A 188 -3.15 -9.91 4.88
N SER A 189 -2.36 -9.91 3.81
CA SER A 189 -2.19 -11.04 2.92
C SER A 189 -0.81 -10.99 2.28
N ALA A 190 -0.03 -12.08 2.40
CA ALA A 190 1.29 -12.19 1.78
C ALA A 190 1.22 -12.03 0.24
N PRO A 191 0.28 -12.63 -0.49
CA PRO A 191 0.06 -12.36 -1.91
C PRO A 191 -0.09 -10.88 -2.25
N LYS A 192 -0.86 -10.12 -1.46
CA LYS A 192 -1.03 -8.67 -1.68
C LYS A 192 0.25 -7.91 -1.39
N GLU A 193 1.01 -8.29 -0.34
CA GLU A 193 2.31 -7.66 -0.04
C GLU A 193 3.31 -7.88 -1.17
N ILE A 194 3.36 -9.08 -1.76
CA ILE A 194 4.22 -9.39 -2.91
C ILE A 194 3.91 -8.42 -4.06
N LEU A 195 2.65 -8.26 -4.44
CA LEU A 195 2.25 -7.32 -5.49
C LEU A 195 2.58 -5.87 -5.14
N LEU A 196 2.23 -5.42 -3.93
CA LEU A 196 2.44 -4.04 -3.48
C LEU A 196 3.92 -3.69 -3.26
N SER A 197 4.79 -4.69 -3.09
CA SER A 197 6.23 -4.46 -3.04
C SER A 197 6.83 -4.16 -4.42
N GLY A 198 6.18 -4.64 -5.50
CA GLY A 198 6.73 -4.61 -6.85
C GLY A 198 7.95 -5.52 -7.00
N ALA A 199 8.10 -6.52 -6.13
CA ALA A 199 9.24 -7.42 -6.16
C ALA A 199 9.23 -8.33 -7.38
N ARG A 200 10.41 -8.51 -7.96
CA ARG A 200 10.65 -9.47 -9.03
C ARG A 200 10.86 -10.89 -8.51
N HIS A 201 11.52 -11.02 -7.37
CA HIS A 201 11.87 -12.32 -6.78
C HIS A 201 11.30 -12.47 -5.37
N VAL A 202 10.82 -13.67 -5.08
CA VAL A 202 10.26 -14.04 -3.77
C VAL A 202 11.11 -15.15 -3.15
N TYR A 203 11.62 -14.92 -1.95
CA TYR A 203 12.38 -15.89 -1.17
C TYR A 203 11.55 -16.37 0.00
N CYS A 204 11.24 -17.66 0.04
CA CYS A 204 10.38 -18.29 1.03
C CYS A 204 11.21 -19.06 2.06
N PHE A 205 11.08 -18.69 3.33
CA PHE A 205 11.68 -19.37 4.46
C PHE A 205 10.58 -20.05 5.29
N GLY A 206 10.76 -21.33 5.55
CA GLY A 206 9.79 -22.13 6.29
C GLY A 206 8.51 -22.42 5.49
N GLU A 207 7.49 -22.90 6.19
CA GLU A 207 6.24 -23.31 5.59
C GLU A 207 5.34 -22.11 5.30
N GLN A 208 4.80 -22.04 4.08
CA GLN A 208 3.86 -21.02 3.62
C GLN A 208 2.43 -21.54 3.70
N THR A 209 1.44 -20.66 3.84
CA THR A 209 0.02 -21.03 3.74
C THR A 209 -0.32 -21.54 2.35
N GLU A 210 -1.38 -22.37 2.24
CA GLU A 210 -1.83 -22.90 0.94
C GLU A 210 -2.22 -21.77 -0.02
N GLU A 211 -2.89 -20.71 0.46
CA GLU A 211 -3.20 -19.52 -0.35
C GLU A 211 -1.94 -18.91 -0.96
N THR A 212 -0.89 -18.74 -0.16
CA THR A 212 0.37 -18.16 -0.61
C THR A 212 1.09 -19.09 -1.58
N LYS A 213 1.09 -20.41 -1.32
CA LYS A 213 1.68 -21.41 -2.23
C LYS A 213 0.99 -21.41 -3.59
N ASP A 214 -0.34 -21.41 -3.61
CA ASP A 214 -1.13 -21.37 -4.85
C ASP A 214 -0.90 -20.08 -5.64
N PHE A 215 -0.84 -18.94 -4.94
CA PHE A 215 -0.50 -17.66 -5.57
C PHE A 215 0.90 -17.70 -6.20
N LEU A 216 1.91 -18.14 -5.46
CA LEU A 216 3.30 -18.22 -5.94
C LEU A 216 3.41 -19.16 -7.14
N LYS A 217 2.81 -20.34 -7.04
CA LYS A 217 2.79 -21.33 -8.13
C LYS A 217 2.13 -20.78 -9.40
N LYS A 218 1.04 -20.02 -9.23
CA LYS A 218 0.28 -19.46 -10.35
C LYS A 218 0.98 -18.26 -10.99
N TYR A 219 1.51 -17.34 -10.20
CA TYR A 219 1.95 -16.04 -10.70
C TYR A 219 3.46 -15.80 -10.64
N TYR A 220 4.20 -16.54 -9.79
CA TYR A 220 5.62 -16.34 -9.52
C TYR A 220 6.46 -17.61 -9.60
N ALA A 221 6.00 -18.66 -10.32
CA ALA A 221 6.62 -19.98 -10.33
C ALA A 221 8.15 -19.94 -10.60
N GLU A 222 8.58 -19.20 -11.62
CA GLU A 222 10.01 -19.08 -12.00
C GLU A 222 10.77 -18.02 -11.20
N LYS A 223 10.09 -17.31 -10.32
CA LYS A 223 10.64 -16.17 -9.54
C LYS A 223 10.64 -16.45 -8.04
N THR A 224 10.22 -17.65 -7.64
CA THR A 224 10.14 -18.09 -6.24
C THR A 224 11.26 -19.04 -5.90
N PHE A 225 11.94 -18.77 -4.80
CA PHE A 225 13.03 -19.55 -4.26
C PHE A 225 12.67 -20.03 -2.86
N PHE A 226 12.63 -21.33 -2.66
CA PHE A 226 12.41 -21.96 -1.36
C PHE A 226 13.78 -22.27 -0.72
N CYS A 227 13.98 -21.75 0.51
CA CYS A 227 15.24 -21.81 1.25
C CYS A 227 15.12 -22.68 2.50
#